data_afb9e3e5c1529c7c7c80d7abbdad1ce6
#
_entry.id   afb9e3e5c1529c7c7c80d7abbdad1ce6
#
_cell.length_a   1.000
_cell.length_b   1.000
_cell.length_c   1.000
_cell.angle_alpha   90.00
_cell.angle_beta   90.00
_cell.angle_gamma   90.00
#
_symmetry.space_group_name_H-M   'P 1'
#
loop_
_entity.id
_entity.type
_entity.pdbx_description
1 polymer ?
#
loop_
_entity_poly.entity_id
_entity_poly.type
_entity_poly.pdbx_seq_one_letter_code
_entity_poly.pdbx_strand_id
1 'polypeptide(L)'
;MKTRLLLFLIVIFTNIIKVNAQQGDVCFNDYFTDNTLRLDYIFAGDTSRQLIFVDELVKVKGWYGRRKRLELLPYEGNGQITLTDKASGKTIYRHSFSTLFQEWLSSDEAKTTPKSFENVFLVPFPKSTVDVKVELFDFHRKVSSTLTHTIDPNDILIREIQRPKNPIVTLQQADDTTNCIRIAYVAEGYKKEQMDDFINDAKIATEALFEHEPFTSMRGYFNIVCVESPSENEGTSTPHKKDWRNTTLGSHFDTFYSNRYLTTLHLKKLHDELACSPYEH
;
A
#
# COMPACT_ATOMS: atom_id res chain seq x y z
N MET A 1 25.13 -58.36 6.51
CA MET A 1 25.25 -56.98 7.06
C MET A 1 24.90 -55.88 6.07
N LYS A 2 25.14 -56.03 4.77
CA LYS A 2 24.84 -54.97 3.75
C LYS A 2 23.35 -54.71 3.48
N THR A 3 22.50 -55.71 3.59
CA THR A 3 21.06 -55.58 3.32
C THR A 3 20.27 -54.85 4.41
N ARG A 4 20.72 -54.91 5.68
CA ARG A 4 20.07 -54.18 6.78
C ARG A 4 20.39 -52.68 6.78
N LEU A 5 21.55 -52.29 6.25
CA LEU A 5 21.97 -50.89 6.14
C LEU A 5 21.16 -50.17 5.03
N LEU A 6 20.83 -50.89 3.94
CA LEU A 6 20.03 -50.35 2.85
C LEU A 6 18.57 -50.08 3.27
N LEU A 7 17.99 -50.93 4.08
CA LEU A 7 16.63 -50.71 4.62
C LEU A 7 16.55 -49.52 5.58
N PHE A 8 17.59 -49.26 6.34
CA PHE A 8 17.64 -48.11 7.25
C PHE A 8 17.77 -46.79 6.49
N LEU A 9 18.50 -46.77 5.39
CA LEU A 9 18.59 -45.58 4.50
C LEU A 9 17.29 -45.26 3.78
N ILE A 10 16.53 -46.29 3.38
CA ILE A 10 15.20 -46.08 2.71
C ILE A 10 14.18 -45.52 3.72
N VAL A 11 14.21 -45.95 4.99
CA VAL A 11 13.31 -45.44 6.03
C VAL A 11 13.63 -43.99 6.39
N ILE A 12 14.90 -43.57 6.33
CA ILE A 12 15.29 -42.18 6.57
C ILE A 12 14.86 -41.27 5.39
N PHE A 13 14.96 -41.75 4.15
CA PHE A 13 14.54 -40.99 2.98
C PHE A 13 13.03 -40.83 2.88
N THR A 14 12.22 -41.79 3.34
CA THR A 14 10.75 -41.67 3.34
C THR A 14 10.23 -40.69 4.40
N ASN A 15 11.00 -40.36 5.43
CA ASN A 15 10.58 -39.37 6.42
C ASN A 15 10.98 -37.92 6.07
N ILE A 16 11.85 -37.70 5.08
CA ILE A 16 12.24 -36.36 4.62
C ILE A 16 11.23 -35.79 3.58
N ILE A 17 10.39 -36.63 2.98
CA ILE A 17 9.42 -36.21 1.93
C ILE A 17 8.07 -35.72 2.53
N LYS A 18 7.88 -35.76 3.84
CA LYS A 18 6.60 -35.33 4.47
C LYS A 18 6.55 -33.89 4.99
N VAL A 19 7.40 -33.00 4.51
CA VAL A 19 7.34 -31.58 4.90
C VAL A 19 7.19 -30.68 3.68
N ASN A 20 6.27 -31.05 2.79
CA ASN A 20 5.54 -30.07 1.98
C ASN A 20 4.06 -30.45 2.09
N ALA A 21 3.46 -30.18 3.23
CA ALA A 21 2.03 -30.01 3.30
C ALA A 21 1.73 -28.88 2.30
N GLN A 22 1.12 -29.21 1.16
CA GLN A 22 0.45 -28.23 0.32
C GLN A 22 -0.43 -27.39 1.26
N GLN A 23 0.07 -26.22 1.62
CA GLN A 23 -0.74 -25.20 2.25
C GLN A 23 -1.72 -24.82 1.13
N GLY A 24 -2.94 -25.35 1.19
CA GLY A 24 -3.95 -25.09 0.17
C GLY A 24 -4.12 -23.60 0.02
N ASP A 25 -4.22 -23.12 -1.22
CA ASP A 25 -4.40 -21.71 -1.54
C ASP A 25 -5.46 -21.09 -0.62
N VAL A 26 -5.16 -19.90 -0.08
CA VAL A 26 -6.10 -19.15 0.74
C VAL A 26 -7.23 -18.67 -0.17
N CYS A 27 -8.44 -19.20 0.04
CA CYS A 27 -9.61 -18.74 -0.68
C CYS A 27 -10.06 -17.38 -0.10
N PHE A 28 -10.12 -16.34 -0.95
CA PHE A 28 -10.52 -14.99 -0.53
C PHE A 28 -11.85 -14.99 0.22
N ASN A 29 -12.85 -15.66 -0.33
CA ASN A 29 -14.20 -15.65 0.22
C ASN A 29 -14.35 -16.37 1.57
N ASP A 30 -13.38 -17.19 1.99
CA ASP A 30 -13.42 -17.85 3.29
C ASP A 30 -13.06 -16.87 4.41
N TYR A 31 -12.13 -15.96 4.16
CA TYR A 31 -11.53 -15.09 5.18
C TYR A 31 -11.90 -13.62 5.05
N PHE A 32 -12.32 -13.14 3.86
CA PHE A 32 -12.48 -11.71 3.59
C PHE A 32 -13.85 -11.36 3.02
N THR A 33 -14.28 -10.13 3.27
CA THR A 33 -15.42 -9.49 2.62
C THR A 33 -14.96 -8.66 1.44
N ASP A 34 -15.90 -8.21 0.60
CA ASP A 34 -15.60 -7.30 -0.51
C ASP A 34 -15.49 -5.84 -0.05
N ASN A 35 -14.70 -5.60 1.00
CA ASN A 35 -14.37 -4.29 1.51
C ASN A 35 -12.86 -4.22 1.77
N THR A 36 -12.35 -3.01 1.88
CA THR A 36 -10.97 -2.71 2.24
C THR A 36 -10.89 -2.37 3.72
N LEU A 37 -9.92 -2.94 4.43
CA LEU A 37 -9.43 -2.46 5.69
C LEU A 37 -8.21 -1.58 5.41
N ARG A 38 -8.33 -0.28 5.67
CA ARG A 38 -7.23 0.67 5.65
C ARG A 38 -6.58 0.68 7.02
N LEU A 39 -5.28 0.48 7.02
CA LEU A 39 -4.42 0.46 8.19
C LEU A 39 -3.58 1.74 8.18
N ASP A 40 -3.90 2.67 9.06
CA ASP A 40 -3.14 3.91 9.22
C ASP A 40 -2.15 3.73 10.36
N TYR A 41 -0.87 3.89 10.06
CA TYR A 41 0.22 3.79 11.01
C TYR A 41 1.06 5.06 11.03
N ILE A 42 1.68 5.32 12.17
CA ILE A 42 2.79 6.26 12.29
C ILE A 42 4.08 5.45 12.45
N PHE A 43 5.01 5.62 11.52
CA PHE A 43 6.39 5.14 11.69
C PHE A 43 7.23 6.29 12.20
N ALA A 44 7.97 6.07 13.27
CA ALA A 44 8.70 7.14 13.94
C ALA A 44 10.06 6.65 14.47
N GLY A 45 10.98 7.57 14.66
CA GLY A 45 12.28 7.32 15.24
C GLY A 45 13.42 7.93 14.44
N ASP A 46 14.56 7.28 14.49
CA ASP A 46 15.82 7.68 13.86
C ASP A 46 16.61 6.43 13.40
N THR A 47 17.86 6.60 13.00
CA THR A 47 18.72 5.47 12.57
C THR A 47 19.01 4.47 13.68
N SER A 48 18.91 4.85 14.96
CA SER A 48 19.22 4.01 16.11
C SER A 48 18.00 3.22 16.62
N ARG A 49 16.80 3.78 16.47
CA ARG A 49 15.56 3.20 16.97
C ARG A 49 14.39 3.56 16.09
N GLN A 50 13.65 2.55 15.65
CA GLN A 50 12.44 2.71 14.85
C GLN A 50 11.24 2.13 15.59
N LEU A 51 10.11 2.80 15.51
CA LEU A 51 8.87 2.46 16.21
C LEU A 51 7.71 2.51 15.21
N ILE A 52 6.74 1.62 15.42
CA ILE A 52 5.50 1.54 14.65
C ILE A 52 4.35 1.74 15.61
N PHE A 53 3.44 2.66 15.28
CA PHE A 53 2.25 2.92 16.07
C PHE A 53 1.01 2.75 15.19
N VAL A 54 -0.05 2.15 15.75
CA VAL A 54 -1.38 2.18 15.14
C VAL A 54 -1.93 3.59 15.35
N ASP A 55 -2.40 4.21 14.28
CA ASP A 55 -3.06 5.51 14.33
C ASP A 55 -4.59 5.33 14.19
N GLU A 56 -5.05 4.82 13.06
CA GLU A 56 -6.47 4.61 12.82
C GLU A 56 -6.71 3.34 12.00
N LEU A 57 -7.89 2.73 12.19
CA LEU A 57 -8.40 1.65 11.34
C LEU A 57 -9.66 2.14 10.63
N VAL A 58 -9.70 1.95 9.32
CA VAL A 58 -10.80 2.47 8.52
C VAL A 58 -11.33 1.41 7.57
N LYS A 59 -12.66 1.28 7.51
CA LYS A 59 -13.34 0.43 6.54
C LYS A 59 -13.76 1.26 5.34
N VAL A 60 -13.35 0.81 4.16
CA VAL A 60 -13.71 1.43 2.87
C VAL A 60 -14.46 0.43 2.03
N LYS A 61 -15.51 0.87 1.31
CA LYS A 61 -16.32 0.02 0.46
C LYS A 61 -15.55 -0.45 -0.78
N GLY A 62 -15.58 -1.73 -1.05
CA GLY A 62 -14.93 -2.37 -2.20
C GLY A 62 -13.51 -2.81 -1.88
N TRP A 63 -13.10 -3.95 -2.43
CA TRP A 63 -11.73 -4.44 -2.44
C TRP A 63 -11.26 -4.54 -3.90
N TYR A 64 -10.22 -3.83 -4.23
CA TYR A 64 -9.70 -3.72 -5.60
C TYR A 64 -8.33 -4.37 -5.79
N GLY A 65 -7.73 -4.89 -4.72
CA GLY A 65 -6.48 -5.62 -4.76
C GLY A 65 -6.66 -7.10 -5.10
N ARG A 66 -5.57 -7.83 -5.04
CA ARG A 66 -5.52 -9.25 -5.42
C ARG A 66 -6.45 -10.14 -4.58
N ARG A 67 -7.01 -11.16 -5.22
CA ARG A 67 -7.90 -12.16 -4.61
C ARG A 67 -7.34 -13.59 -4.66
N LYS A 68 -6.16 -13.77 -5.23
CA LYS A 68 -5.46 -15.06 -5.36
C LYS A 68 -4.05 -14.95 -4.81
N ARG A 69 -3.48 -16.07 -4.38
CA ARG A 69 -2.12 -16.15 -3.83
C ARG A 69 -1.92 -15.14 -2.69
N LEU A 70 -2.91 -15.07 -1.81
CA LEU A 70 -3.00 -14.02 -0.78
C LEU A 70 -1.87 -14.11 0.24
N GLU A 71 -1.40 -15.33 0.53
CA GLU A 71 -0.32 -15.63 1.48
C GLU A 71 1.09 -15.44 0.89
N LEU A 72 1.21 -15.22 -0.42
CA LEU A 72 2.49 -15.05 -1.09
C LEU A 72 2.90 -13.57 -1.13
N LEU A 73 4.21 -13.34 -1.12
CA LEU A 73 4.80 -12.03 -1.43
C LEU A 73 5.28 -12.04 -2.88
N PRO A 74 4.58 -11.37 -3.81
CA PRO A 74 5.01 -11.32 -5.20
C PRO A 74 6.31 -10.52 -5.38
N TYR A 75 6.55 -9.52 -4.51
CA TYR A 75 7.72 -8.66 -4.50
C TYR A 75 8.17 -8.44 -3.06
N GLU A 76 9.45 -8.11 -2.86
CA GLU A 76 10.01 -7.81 -1.56
C GLU A 76 10.37 -6.32 -1.46
N GLY A 77 9.68 -5.59 -0.59
CA GLY A 77 9.98 -4.22 -0.20
C GLY A 77 10.82 -4.15 1.08
N ASN A 78 10.97 -2.95 1.64
CA ASN A 78 11.68 -2.70 2.89
C ASN A 78 10.82 -2.99 4.13
N GLY A 79 9.58 -3.39 3.96
CA GLY A 79 8.68 -3.80 5.03
C GLY A 79 7.65 -4.80 4.56
N GLN A 80 6.94 -5.37 5.53
CA GLN A 80 5.94 -6.41 5.28
C GLN A 80 4.78 -6.29 6.26
N ILE A 81 3.58 -6.52 5.76
CA ILE A 81 2.37 -6.78 6.57
C ILE A 81 1.97 -8.23 6.38
N THR A 82 1.67 -8.89 7.50
CA THR A 82 1.15 -10.26 7.53
C THR A 82 -0.13 -10.29 8.33
N LEU A 83 -1.22 -10.78 7.74
CA LEU A 83 -2.48 -11.07 8.44
C LEU A 83 -2.55 -12.56 8.72
N THR A 84 -2.81 -12.88 9.99
CA THR A 84 -2.98 -14.26 10.47
C THR A 84 -4.38 -14.40 11.08
N ASP A 85 -5.14 -15.37 10.60
CA ASP A 85 -6.44 -15.68 11.21
C ASP A 85 -6.21 -16.17 12.63
N LYS A 86 -6.81 -15.51 13.61
CA LYS A 86 -6.52 -15.76 15.02
C LYS A 86 -7.00 -17.13 15.50
N ALA A 87 -8.07 -17.63 14.90
CA ALA A 87 -8.66 -18.91 15.29
C ALA A 87 -7.85 -20.10 14.81
N SER A 88 -7.34 -20.05 13.57
CA SER A 88 -6.60 -21.15 12.94
C SER A 88 -5.09 -21.01 13.01
N GLY A 89 -4.56 -19.80 13.30
CA GLY A 89 -3.14 -19.49 13.20
C GLY A 89 -2.59 -19.48 11.76
N LYS A 90 -3.48 -19.56 10.75
CA LYS A 90 -3.09 -19.58 9.34
C LYS A 90 -2.78 -18.16 8.85
N THR A 91 -1.66 -17.98 8.15
CA THR A 91 -1.42 -16.75 7.38
C THR A 91 -2.40 -16.67 6.23
N ILE A 92 -3.20 -15.61 6.18
CA ILE A 92 -4.27 -15.43 5.20
C ILE A 92 -4.01 -14.31 4.20
N TYR A 93 -3.08 -13.38 4.50
CA TYR A 93 -2.67 -12.31 3.59
C TYR A 93 -1.27 -11.82 3.91
N ARG A 94 -0.52 -11.47 2.88
CA ARG A 94 0.77 -10.78 3.02
C ARG A 94 0.87 -9.65 2.01
N HIS A 95 1.49 -8.57 2.40
CA HIS A 95 1.80 -7.45 1.54
C HIS A 95 3.18 -6.91 1.89
N SER A 96 3.97 -6.55 0.89
CA SER A 96 5.25 -5.87 1.09
C SER A 96 5.15 -4.41 0.68
N PHE A 97 5.97 -3.57 1.29
CA PHE A 97 5.97 -2.14 1.04
C PHE A 97 7.37 -1.53 1.16
N SER A 98 7.52 -0.33 0.65
CA SER A 98 8.64 0.58 0.93
C SER A 98 8.06 1.95 1.27
N THR A 99 8.70 2.67 2.20
CA THR A 99 8.15 3.92 2.74
C THR A 99 9.12 5.07 2.68
N LEU A 100 8.58 6.27 2.67
CA LEU A 100 9.34 7.51 2.76
C LEU A 100 10.12 7.60 4.08
N PHE A 101 9.56 7.06 5.18
CA PHE A 101 10.28 6.95 6.46
C PHE A 101 11.59 6.17 6.32
N GLN A 102 11.55 5.01 5.67
CA GLN A 102 12.74 4.17 5.48
C GLN A 102 13.76 4.80 4.51
N GLU A 103 13.29 5.54 3.50
CA GLU A 103 14.16 6.33 2.63
C GLU A 103 14.84 7.45 3.42
N TRP A 104 14.08 8.20 4.23
CA TRP A 104 14.60 9.26 5.07
C TRP A 104 15.67 8.75 6.06
N LEU A 105 15.55 7.53 6.59
CA LEU A 105 16.56 6.93 7.45
C LEU A 105 17.96 6.87 6.83
N SER A 106 18.08 6.97 5.51
CA SER A 106 19.37 7.05 4.82
C SER A 106 20.01 8.44 4.84
N SER A 107 19.27 9.47 5.28
CA SER A 107 19.75 10.86 5.33
C SER A 107 20.64 11.13 6.54
N ASP A 108 21.45 12.18 6.46
CA ASP A 108 22.27 12.62 7.61
C ASP A 108 21.39 13.18 8.76
N GLU A 109 20.24 13.75 8.46
CA GLU A 109 19.31 14.24 9.46
C GLU A 109 18.83 13.12 10.38
N ALA A 110 18.56 11.95 9.85
CA ALA A 110 18.08 10.80 10.61
C ALA A 110 19.07 10.27 11.65
N LYS A 111 20.34 10.67 11.58
CA LYS A 111 21.37 10.31 12.59
C LYS A 111 21.25 11.13 13.87
N THR A 112 20.56 12.27 13.83
CA THR A 112 20.54 13.26 14.92
C THR A 112 19.14 13.68 15.36
N THR A 113 18.14 13.50 14.50
CA THR A 113 16.79 14.02 14.73
C THR A 113 15.75 12.91 14.47
N PRO A 114 15.00 12.49 15.50
CA PRO A 114 13.88 11.57 15.28
C PRO A 114 12.73 12.30 14.59
N LYS A 115 12.08 11.62 13.63
CA LYS A 115 10.88 12.11 12.94
C LYS A 115 9.78 11.05 12.91
N SER A 116 8.57 11.47 12.56
CA SER A 116 7.41 10.62 12.33
C SER A 116 6.84 10.84 10.94
N PHE A 117 6.31 9.76 10.36
CA PHE A 117 5.72 9.73 9.02
C PHE A 117 4.41 8.96 9.05
N GLU A 118 3.39 9.51 8.40
CA GLU A 118 2.17 8.77 8.10
C GLU A 118 2.49 7.62 7.13
N ASN A 119 1.87 6.48 7.37
CA ASN A 119 1.89 5.35 6.46
C ASN A 119 0.48 4.76 6.39
N VAL A 120 0.02 4.47 5.20
CA VAL A 120 -1.30 3.93 4.95
C VAL A 120 -1.16 2.67 4.11
N PHE A 121 -1.81 1.60 4.54
CA PHE A 121 -1.81 0.33 3.83
C PHE A 121 -3.23 -0.18 3.65
N LEU A 122 -3.48 -0.77 2.49
CA LEU A 122 -4.77 -1.36 2.16
C LEU A 122 -4.65 -2.89 2.19
N VAL A 123 -5.53 -3.52 2.95
CA VAL A 123 -5.65 -4.98 3.01
C VAL A 123 -7.13 -5.36 2.87
N PRO A 124 -7.46 -6.59 2.43
CA PRO A 124 -8.85 -6.99 2.37
C PRO A 124 -9.47 -7.05 3.78
N PHE A 125 -10.72 -6.64 3.92
CA PHE A 125 -11.41 -6.57 5.22
C PHE A 125 -11.75 -7.97 5.74
N PRO A 126 -11.21 -8.39 6.91
CA PRO A 126 -11.38 -9.74 7.42
C PRO A 126 -12.82 -10.00 7.90
N LYS A 127 -13.26 -11.27 7.84
CA LYS A 127 -14.56 -11.73 8.39
C LYS A 127 -14.48 -12.08 9.86
N SER A 128 -13.31 -12.44 10.35
CA SER A 128 -13.03 -12.87 11.72
C SER A 128 -11.84 -12.10 12.28
N THR A 129 -11.62 -12.22 13.58
CA THR A 129 -10.48 -11.61 14.27
C THR A 129 -9.15 -12.08 13.68
N VAL A 130 -8.27 -11.13 13.39
CA VAL A 130 -6.94 -11.37 12.83
C VAL A 130 -5.85 -10.73 13.68
N ASP A 131 -4.67 -11.34 13.69
CA ASP A 131 -3.46 -10.69 14.14
C ASP A 131 -2.75 -10.08 12.94
N VAL A 132 -2.44 -8.79 13.01
CA VAL A 132 -1.69 -8.05 12.00
C VAL A 132 -0.28 -7.83 12.52
N LYS A 133 0.70 -8.36 11.80
CA LYS A 133 2.11 -8.14 12.05
C LYS A 133 2.71 -7.24 11.00
N VAL A 134 3.31 -6.13 11.44
CA VAL A 134 4.03 -5.17 10.60
C VAL A 134 5.51 -5.26 10.94
N GLU A 135 6.36 -5.43 9.92
CA GLU A 135 7.81 -5.55 10.07
C GLU A 135 8.51 -4.55 9.15
N LEU A 136 9.50 -3.84 9.69
CA LEU A 136 10.45 -3.04 8.91
C LEU A 136 11.76 -3.80 8.83
N PHE A 137 12.41 -3.75 7.67
CA PHE A 137 13.69 -4.39 7.42
C PHE A 137 14.76 -3.34 7.14
N ASP A 138 15.97 -3.59 7.64
CA ASP A 138 17.14 -2.84 7.24
C ASP A 138 17.63 -3.26 5.83
N PHE A 139 18.69 -2.62 5.34
CA PHE A 139 19.25 -2.93 4.03
C PHE A 139 19.93 -4.32 3.93
N HIS A 140 20.14 -4.99 5.07
CA HIS A 140 20.57 -6.39 5.15
C HIS A 140 19.42 -7.38 5.29
N ARG A 141 18.16 -6.92 5.15
CA ARG A 141 16.95 -7.73 5.32
C ARG A 141 16.75 -8.26 6.75
N LYS A 142 17.37 -7.64 7.75
CA LYS A 142 17.10 -7.91 9.16
C LYS A 142 15.94 -7.06 9.64
N VAL A 143 15.10 -7.63 10.51
CA VAL A 143 14.00 -6.90 11.15
C VAL A 143 14.60 -5.81 12.03
N SER A 144 14.30 -4.56 11.71
CA SER A 144 14.70 -3.37 12.47
C SER A 144 13.60 -2.91 13.44
N SER A 145 12.33 -3.15 13.11
CA SER A 145 11.18 -2.88 13.97
C SER A 145 10.04 -3.83 13.67
N THR A 146 9.23 -4.13 14.68
CA THR A 146 8.04 -4.96 14.53
C THR A 146 6.93 -4.47 15.45
N LEU A 147 5.70 -4.55 14.94
CA LEU A 147 4.47 -4.39 15.72
C LEU A 147 3.54 -5.55 15.40
N THR A 148 2.93 -6.14 16.44
CA THR A 148 1.82 -7.08 16.26
C THR A 148 0.63 -6.60 17.07
N HIS A 149 -0.53 -6.48 16.43
CA HIS A 149 -1.76 -6.13 17.10
C HIS A 149 -2.93 -6.94 16.54
N THR A 150 -3.98 -7.07 17.34
CA THR A 150 -5.19 -7.81 16.98
C THR A 150 -6.25 -6.85 16.47
N ILE A 151 -6.97 -7.26 15.42
CA ILE A 151 -8.12 -6.52 14.87
C ILE A 151 -9.35 -7.43 14.94
N ASP A 152 -10.38 -6.97 15.64
CA ASP A 152 -11.73 -7.54 15.57
C ASP A 152 -12.52 -6.75 14.51
N PRO A 153 -13.05 -7.39 13.45
CA PRO A 153 -13.81 -6.69 12.43
C PRO A 153 -15.09 -6.02 12.94
N ASN A 154 -15.55 -6.36 14.16
CA ASN A 154 -16.71 -5.76 14.82
C ASN A 154 -16.34 -4.61 15.78
N ASP A 155 -15.06 -4.24 15.86
CA ASP A 155 -14.63 -3.14 16.73
C ASP A 155 -15.30 -1.83 16.29
N ILE A 156 -16.00 -1.19 17.23
CA ILE A 156 -16.73 0.07 17.03
C ILE A 156 -15.81 1.25 16.69
N LEU A 157 -14.51 1.13 16.93
CA LEU A 157 -13.51 2.14 16.59
C LEU A 157 -13.00 2.03 15.16
N ILE A 158 -13.38 0.98 14.42
CA ILE A 158 -13.13 0.93 12.97
C ILE A 158 -14.09 1.91 12.29
N ARG A 159 -13.54 3.06 11.88
CA ARG A 159 -14.31 4.13 11.25
C ARG A 159 -14.72 3.71 9.83
N GLU A 160 -15.99 3.88 9.48
CA GLU A 160 -16.47 3.68 8.11
C GLU A 160 -16.44 5.01 7.35
N ILE A 161 -15.65 5.09 6.27
CA ILE A 161 -15.65 6.25 5.39
C ILE A 161 -16.86 6.16 4.47
N GLN A 162 -17.73 7.17 4.57
CA GLN A 162 -18.64 7.47 3.48
C GLN A 162 -17.80 8.11 2.37
N ARG A 163 -17.82 7.50 1.17
CA ARG A 163 -17.01 7.94 0.03
C ARG A 163 -17.05 9.46 -0.10
N PRO A 164 -15.90 10.15 -0.21
CA PRO A 164 -15.84 11.56 -0.52
C PRO A 164 -16.65 11.84 -1.79
N LYS A 165 -17.29 13.00 -1.86
CA LYS A 165 -18.12 13.40 -2.99
C LYS A 165 -17.31 14.00 -4.16
N ASN A 166 -16.03 13.67 -4.27
CA ASN A 166 -15.20 14.16 -5.35
C ASN A 166 -15.69 13.53 -6.68
N PRO A 167 -15.90 14.32 -7.71
CA PRO A 167 -16.19 13.82 -9.04
C PRO A 167 -15.05 12.93 -9.54
N ILE A 168 -15.41 11.92 -10.34
CA ILE A 168 -14.46 11.01 -10.97
C ILE A 168 -14.69 11.02 -12.47
N VAL A 169 -13.60 11.17 -13.23
CA VAL A 169 -13.63 11.07 -14.70
C VAL A 169 -12.81 9.84 -15.10
N THR A 170 -13.41 8.94 -15.89
CA THR A 170 -12.71 7.79 -16.46
C THR A 170 -11.96 8.22 -17.72
N LEU A 171 -10.65 8.01 -17.76
CA LEU A 171 -9.78 8.29 -18.91
C LEU A 171 -9.58 7.05 -19.78
N GLN A 172 -9.40 5.91 -19.15
CA GLN A 172 -9.20 4.61 -19.80
C GLN A 172 -9.96 3.54 -19.02
N GLN A 173 -10.68 2.69 -19.74
CA GLN A 173 -11.36 1.53 -19.16
C GLN A 173 -10.67 0.25 -19.62
N ALA A 174 -10.40 -0.64 -18.69
CA ALA A 174 -9.85 -1.97 -18.98
C ALA A 174 -10.91 -2.87 -19.63
N ASP A 175 -10.45 -3.82 -20.46
CA ASP A 175 -11.32 -4.82 -21.10
C ASP A 175 -11.96 -5.74 -20.04
N ASP A 176 -11.20 -6.10 -18.99
CA ASP A 176 -11.68 -6.82 -17.81
C ASP A 176 -11.43 -5.99 -16.55
N THR A 177 -12.48 -5.35 -16.03
CA THR A 177 -12.41 -4.50 -14.83
C THR A 177 -12.21 -5.28 -13.52
N THR A 178 -12.34 -6.61 -13.54
CA THR A 178 -12.11 -7.46 -12.36
C THR A 178 -10.64 -7.83 -12.20
N ASN A 179 -9.89 -7.80 -13.29
CA ASN A 179 -8.49 -8.23 -13.34
C ASN A 179 -7.64 -7.24 -14.16
N CYS A 180 -7.50 -6.03 -13.66
CA CYS A 180 -6.84 -4.92 -14.34
C CYS A 180 -5.90 -4.15 -13.40
N ILE A 181 -5.00 -3.39 -13.99
CA ILE A 181 -4.15 -2.41 -13.31
C ILE A 181 -4.96 -1.11 -13.16
N ARG A 182 -5.04 -0.60 -11.94
CA ARG A 182 -5.80 0.62 -11.64
C ARG A 182 -4.87 1.78 -11.34
N ILE A 183 -5.07 2.87 -12.05
CA ILE A 183 -4.36 4.13 -11.83
C ILE A 183 -5.38 5.21 -11.52
N ALA A 184 -5.13 5.98 -10.47
CA ALA A 184 -5.91 7.16 -10.16
C ALA A 184 -5.00 8.39 -10.17
N TYR A 185 -5.31 9.37 -11.02
CA TYR A 185 -4.76 10.71 -10.93
C TYR A 185 -5.57 11.52 -9.92
N VAL A 186 -4.91 12.16 -8.98
CA VAL A 186 -5.55 13.02 -7.97
C VAL A 186 -5.13 14.46 -8.23
N ALA A 187 -6.09 15.38 -8.30
CA ALA A 187 -5.78 16.79 -8.51
C ALA A 187 -5.01 17.37 -7.31
N GLU A 188 -3.83 17.91 -7.56
CA GLU A 188 -3.00 18.57 -6.57
C GLU A 188 -2.45 19.87 -7.12
N GLY A 189 -2.75 20.99 -6.44
CA GLY A 189 -2.35 22.31 -6.90
C GLY A 189 -3.17 22.87 -8.07
N TYR A 190 -4.31 22.26 -8.38
CA TYR A 190 -5.33 22.81 -9.30
C TYR A 190 -6.49 23.35 -8.48
N LYS A 191 -6.92 24.58 -8.76
CA LYS A 191 -8.11 25.17 -8.17
C LYS A 191 -9.38 24.57 -8.79
N LYS A 192 -10.54 24.85 -8.18
CA LYS A 192 -11.82 24.34 -8.67
C LYS A 192 -12.10 24.71 -10.11
N GLU A 193 -11.79 25.94 -10.51
CA GLU A 193 -11.94 26.44 -11.87
C GLU A 193 -10.96 25.85 -12.89
N GLN A 194 -9.96 25.12 -12.44
CA GLN A 194 -8.89 24.48 -13.24
C GLN A 194 -9.07 22.95 -13.38
N MET A 195 -10.24 22.41 -13.01
CA MET A 195 -10.43 20.95 -13.09
C MET A 195 -10.41 20.45 -14.54
N ASP A 196 -10.88 21.23 -15.49
CA ASP A 196 -10.76 20.88 -16.91
C ASP A 196 -9.31 20.84 -17.39
N ASP A 197 -8.44 21.76 -16.89
CA ASP A 197 -7.00 21.74 -17.16
C ASP A 197 -6.35 20.47 -16.57
N PHE A 198 -6.67 20.14 -15.32
CA PHE A 198 -6.21 18.91 -14.67
C PHE A 198 -6.59 17.65 -15.47
N ILE A 199 -7.86 17.54 -15.89
CA ILE A 199 -8.34 16.40 -16.67
C ILE A 199 -7.59 16.33 -18.03
N ASN A 200 -7.34 17.47 -18.67
CA ASN A 200 -6.58 17.52 -19.91
C ASN A 200 -5.12 17.08 -19.71
N ASP A 201 -4.46 17.56 -18.67
CA ASP A 201 -3.08 17.17 -18.34
C ASP A 201 -2.99 15.68 -18.02
N ALA A 202 -3.97 15.13 -17.30
CA ALA A 202 -4.05 13.69 -17.01
C ALA A 202 -4.29 12.85 -18.29
N LYS A 203 -5.07 13.36 -19.27
CA LYS A 203 -5.19 12.71 -20.59
C LYS A 203 -3.86 12.69 -21.33
N ILE A 204 -3.15 13.80 -21.36
CA ILE A 204 -1.81 13.89 -21.99
C ILE A 204 -0.86 12.87 -21.33
N ALA A 205 -0.82 12.84 -20.02
CA ALA A 205 0.01 11.87 -19.28
C ALA A 205 -0.38 10.41 -19.57
N THR A 206 -1.67 10.12 -19.69
CA THR A 206 -2.19 8.80 -20.05
C THR A 206 -1.76 8.38 -21.44
N GLU A 207 -1.89 9.24 -22.44
CA GLU A 207 -1.46 8.93 -23.80
C GLU A 207 0.07 8.76 -23.87
N ALA A 208 0.83 9.63 -23.20
CA ALA A 208 2.29 9.48 -23.11
C ALA A 208 2.73 8.15 -22.49
N LEU A 209 2.01 7.64 -21.49
CA LEU A 209 2.26 6.30 -20.94
C LEU A 209 2.14 5.23 -22.04
N PHE A 210 1.09 5.31 -22.85
CA PHE A 210 0.80 4.32 -23.89
C PHE A 210 1.59 4.49 -25.19
N GLU A 211 2.44 5.51 -25.30
CA GLU A 211 3.43 5.62 -26.39
C GLU A 211 4.63 4.66 -26.20
N HIS A 212 4.79 4.05 -25.03
CA HIS A 212 5.94 3.21 -24.69
C HIS A 212 5.56 1.75 -24.43
N GLU A 213 6.35 0.82 -24.98
CA GLU A 213 6.24 -0.60 -24.63
C GLU A 213 6.80 -0.87 -23.21
N PRO A 214 6.21 -1.78 -22.43
CA PRO A 214 5.11 -2.70 -22.81
C PRO A 214 3.68 -2.11 -22.67
N PHE A 215 3.54 -0.87 -22.26
CA PHE A 215 2.24 -0.25 -21.95
C PHE A 215 1.33 -0.13 -23.17
N THR A 216 1.90 0.15 -24.35
CA THR A 216 1.16 0.17 -25.62
C THR A 216 0.40 -1.12 -25.86
N SER A 217 1.13 -2.25 -25.81
CA SER A 217 0.55 -3.59 -26.03
C SER A 217 -0.37 -4.04 -24.89
N MET A 218 -0.27 -3.43 -23.71
CA MET A 218 -1.02 -3.77 -22.50
C MET A 218 -2.16 -2.80 -22.22
N ARG A 219 -2.47 -1.86 -23.08
CA ARG A 219 -3.46 -0.79 -22.84
C ARG A 219 -4.80 -1.32 -22.32
N GLY A 220 -5.30 -2.44 -22.88
CA GLY A 220 -6.54 -3.08 -22.44
C GLY A 220 -6.56 -3.60 -20.99
N TYR A 221 -5.40 -3.68 -20.33
CA TYR A 221 -5.31 -4.07 -18.92
C TYR A 221 -5.40 -2.89 -17.95
N PHE A 222 -5.46 -1.65 -18.42
CA PHE A 222 -5.45 -0.46 -17.56
C PHE A 222 -6.84 0.14 -17.40
N ASN A 223 -7.20 0.42 -16.13
CA ASN A 223 -8.33 1.24 -15.76
C ASN A 223 -7.80 2.52 -15.12
N ILE A 224 -7.98 3.68 -15.78
CA ILE A 224 -7.39 4.95 -15.35
C ILE A 224 -8.51 5.96 -15.11
N VAL A 225 -8.47 6.58 -13.93
CA VAL A 225 -9.45 7.58 -13.52
C VAL A 225 -8.77 8.87 -13.04
N CYS A 226 -9.48 10.00 -13.12
CA CYS A 226 -9.15 11.24 -12.44
C CYS A 226 -10.07 11.43 -11.24
N VAL A 227 -9.51 11.89 -10.14
CA VAL A 227 -10.23 12.33 -8.93
C VAL A 227 -10.09 13.85 -8.84
N GLU A 228 -11.21 14.56 -8.97
CA GLU A 228 -11.25 16.00 -8.92
C GLU A 228 -11.25 16.49 -7.47
N SER A 229 -10.05 16.68 -6.89
CA SER A 229 -9.85 17.18 -5.53
C SER A 229 -9.22 18.58 -5.57
N PRO A 230 -10.04 19.66 -5.66
CA PRO A 230 -9.53 21.00 -5.88
C PRO A 230 -8.76 21.54 -4.67
N SER A 231 -7.64 22.18 -4.94
CA SER A 231 -6.82 22.91 -3.98
C SER A 231 -7.30 24.34 -3.80
N GLU A 232 -7.00 24.95 -2.63
CA GLU A 232 -7.25 26.39 -2.40
C GLU A 232 -6.26 27.26 -3.18
N ASN A 233 -5.00 26.84 -3.24
CA ASN A 233 -3.98 27.54 -4.00
C ASN A 233 -3.56 26.72 -5.24
N GLU A 234 -3.25 27.43 -6.31
CA GLU A 234 -2.65 26.87 -7.51
C GLU A 234 -1.17 26.53 -7.30
N GLY A 235 -0.70 25.46 -7.94
CA GLY A 235 0.70 25.02 -7.93
C GLY A 235 1.10 24.33 -6.65
N THR A 236 2.41 24.13 -6.44
CA THR A 236 2.99 23.33 -5.37
C THR A 236 3.93 24.15 -4.52
N SER A 237 3.98 23.86 -3.22
CA SER A 237 4.90 24.54 -2.27
C SER A 237 6.36 24.36 -2.69
N THR A 238 7.14 25.45 -2.62
CA THR A 238 8.57 25.51 -2.95
C THR A 238 9.35 26.12 -1.77
N PRO A 239 9.67 25.33 -0.73
CA PRO A 239 10.23 25.81 0.54
C PRO A 239 11.50 26.66 0.42
N HIS A 240 12.44 26.31 -0.48
CA HIS A 240 13.66 27.10 -0.69
C HIS A 240 13.39 28.53 -1.21
N LYS A 241 12.20 28.75 -1.81
CA LYS A 241 11.70 30.09 -2.21
C LYS A 241 10.84 30.75 -1.15
N LYS A 242 10.58 30.08 -0.01
CA LYS A 242 9.63 30.46 1.03
C LYS A 242 8.18 30.60 0.50
N ASP A 243 7.87 29.89 -0.59
CA ASP A 243 6.55 29.85 -1.21
C ASP A 243 5.79 28.62 -0.70
N TRP A 244 4.93 28.84 0.29
CA TRP A 244 4.07 27.81 0.86
C TRP A 244 2.64 27.98 0.35
N ARG A 245 2.04 26.89 -0.11
CA ARG A 245 0.71 26.85 -0.73
C ARG A 245 -0.20 25.89 0.01
N ASN A 246 -1.45 26.28 0.18
CA ASN A 246 -2.48 25.41 0.74
C ASN A 246 -3.10 24.58 -0.39
N THR A 247 -2.56 23.39 -0.59
CA THR A 247 -3.02 22.46 -1.61
C THR A 247 -3.70 21.24 -0.97
N THR A 248 -4.43 20.47 -1.75
CA THR A 248 -5.23 19.35 -1.26
C THR A 248 -4.39 18.34 -0.49
N LEU A 249 -3.23 17.97 -1.00
CA LEU A 249 -2.36 16.97 -0.37
C LEU A 249 -1.18 17.60 0.38
N GLY A 250 -1.03 18.94 0.36
CA GLY A 250 0.08 19.64 0.99
C GLY A 250 1.44 19.24 0.41
N SER A 251 1.50 18.89 -0.88
CA SER A 251 2.73 18.49 -1.54
C SER A 251 3.75 19.62 -1.59
N HIS A 252 5.03 19.29 -1.43
CA HIS A 252 6.10 20.26 -1.50
C HIS A 252 7.36 19.71 -2.14
N PHE A 253 8.11 20.57 -2.81
CA PHE A 253 9.49 20.32 -3.19
C PHE A 253 10.41 20.33 -1.96
N ASP A 254 11.68 20.14 -2.17
CA ASP A 254 12.71 20.15 -1.11
C ASP A 254 12.56 19.03 -0.07
N THR A 255 11.88 17.94 -0.41
CA THR A 255 11.86 16.74 0.44
C THR A 255 13.30 16.24 0.65
N PHE A 256 13.67 16.02 1.91
CA PHE A 256 15.05 15.68 2.32
C PHE A 256 16.10 16.66 1.79
N TYR A 257 15.74 17.96 1.71
CA TYR A 257 16.58 19.05 1.21
C TYR A 257 16.97 18.93 -0.27
N SER A 258 16.31 18.08 -1.04
CA SER A 258 16.50 17.97 -2.49
C SER A 258 15.45 18.81 -3.23
N ASN A 259 15.91 19.87 -3.92
CA ASN A 259 15.03 20.81 -4.62
C ASN A 259 14.24 20.21 -5.79
N ARG A 260 14.57 19.01 -6.20
CA ARG A 260 13.86 18.26 -7.27
C ARG A 260 12.93 17.20 -6.73
N TYR A 261 12.93 16.94 -5.42
CA TYR A 261 12.16 15.90 -4.81
C TYR A 261 10.83 16.45 -4.29
N LEU A 262 9.76 16.11 -4.99
CA LEU A 262 8.39 16.47 -4.67
C LEU A 262 7.69 15.29 -4.00
N THR A 263 7.14 15.50 -2.80
CA THR A 263 6.33 14.50 -2.10
C THR A 263 5.21 15.15 -1.31
N THR A 264 4.28 14.31 -0.83
CA THR A 264 3.39 14.64 0.27
C THR A 264 3.70 13.78 1.50
N LEU A 265 3.59 14.34 2.69
CA LEU A 265 3.66 13.63 3.97
C LEU A 265 2.27 13.27 4.51
N HIS A 266 1.19 13.68 3.84
CA HIS A 266 -0.19 13.51 4.27
C HIS A 266 -0.87 12.34 3.57
N LEU A 267 -0.33 11.12 3.81
CA LEU A 267 -0.83 9.91 3.15
C LEU A 267 -2.28 9.57 3.55
N LYS A 268 -2.68 9.86 4.78
CA LYS A 268 -4.08 9.67 5.21
C LYS A 268 -5.03 10.50 4.36
N LYS A 269 -4.68 11.77 4.13
CA LYS A 269 -5.48 12.67 3.29
C LYS A 269 -5.52 12.19 1.83
N LEU A 270 -4.40 11.74 1.28
CA LEU A 270 -4.36 11.14 -0.06
C LEU A 270 -5.34 9.97 -0.17
N HIS A 271 -5.33 9.07 0.79
CA HIS A 271 -6.23 7.91 0.78
C HIS A 271 -7.68 8.28 1.08
N ASP A 272 -7.95 9.37 1.81
CA ASP A 272 -9.31 9.91 1.96
C ASP A 272 -9.85 10.43 0.62
N GLU A 273 -9.05 11.18 -0.16
CA GLU A 273 -9.43 11.63 -1.49
C GLU A 273 -9.64 10.46 -2.47
N LEU A 274 -8.78 9.44 -2.42
CA LEU A 274 -8.84 8.25 -3.25
C LEU A 274 -10.02 7.31 -2.91
N ALA A 275 -10.59 7.39 -1.70
CA ALA A 275 -11.65 6.47 -1.25
C ALA A 275 -12.91 6.49 -2.13
N CYS A 276 -13.10 7.51 -2.98
CA CYS A 276 -14.19 7.58 -3.97
C CYS A 276 -13.93 6.75 -5.24
N SER A 277 -12.71 6.30 -5.47
CA SER A 277 -12.28 5.63 -6.70
C SER A 277 -11.92 4.16 -6.49
N PRO A 278 -11.98 3.31 -7.53
CA PRO A 278 -11.43 1.97 -7.49
C PRO A 278 -9.92 2.03 -7.68
N TYR A 279 -9.16 1.98 -6.60
CA TYR A 279 -7.70 1.97 -6.64
C TYR A 279 -7.13 0.86 -5.75
N GLU A 280 -5.94 0.43 -6.07
CA GLU A 280 -5.06 -0.34 -5.19
C GLU A 280 -3.71 0.41 -5.09
N HIS A 281 -2.80 -0.03 -4.25
CA HIS A 281 -1.56 0.69 -4.00
C HIS A 281 -0.83 1.17 -5.24
#